data_5a085529ffbd262f9360b9ea83ab2507
#
_entry.id   5a085529ffbd262f9360b9ea83ab2507
#
_cell.length_a   1.000
_cell.length_b   1.000
_cell.length_c   1.000
_cell.angle_alpha   90.00
_cell.angle_beta   90.00
_cell.angle_gamma   90.00
#
_symmetry.space_group_name_H-M   'P 1'
#
loop_
_entity.id
_entity.type
_entity.pdbx_description
1 polymer ?
#
loop_
_entity_poly.entity_id
_entity_poly.type
_entity_poly.pdbx_seq_one_letter_code
_entity_poly.pdbx_strand_id
1 'polypeptide(L)'
;MPALTGSFVDWDDRDLLLLNTRYRTLDAGSLRWMFTTSYTGHFQPLTWLSYTFDWAIWKRESFGYHLTNLVLHAGAALTFYFVARTLIVVARSGKDALPIDGRIASQSGPVVLAASFAAVLFATHPLRAESVAWIAERRDVLSGFLSLLAVLCYLRYAATRTRCHRTATVSYVATLGLLVLSLLAKATAATLPVVLLILDVYPLRRLGGSRGLWRGAARGVWLEKLPLAALGLAAGVRAVIAQAQQDALYPLAEYDLPARLAQACYGAMFYLWKTLWPSALGPLYQLPPRSVLFGPMLWRSLPVVAGLTIIGVVLRRRIPALTAAFAAYVVLLAPVLGFAQSGPQLVADRYSYLPCLGFAVLAGVGIAWVIERFRWNRSARGVVILFVAGVLTVLQHATYRQCDIWRSSLTLWAQGIRVSPASSIAHVNFADALSGIGDLDRAVRHYQRGLELESRDPIATSHLADVLSRLGDAAGATAMYERTLQLDGKRAAVYPQLAHLLIVQDRAADAIALLRGRLLREPSDLETMSYLAELLATYPDGELRNGAEAARWAALVSEAHGGTDGPALLTYATALAEAGRFDESISVAEQALRVTDGAGNERLADELRRRLTLFRSHQAYHFGD
;
A
#
# COMPACT_ATOMS: atom_id res chain seq x y z
N MET A 1 4.14 17.71 -14.30
CA MET A 1 4.39 16.24 -14.31
C MET A 1 3.08 15.55 -14.02
N PRO A 2 2.70 14.45 -14.71
CA PRO A 2 1.42 13.77 -14.49
C PRO A 2 1.19 13.35 -13.03
N ALA A 3 2.26 12.94 -12.34
CA ALA A 3 2.18 12.57 -10.92
C ALA A 3 1.63 13.69 -10.01
N LEU A 4 1.82 14.96 -10.34
CA LEU A 4 1.34 16.09 -9.53
C LEU A 4 -0.14 16.45 -9.75
N THR A 5 -0.74 15.96 -10.83
CA THR A 5 -2.13 16.25 -11.21
C THR A 5 -3.06 15.06 -10.98
N GLY A 6 -2.56 14.00 -10.33
CA GLY A 6 -3.32 12.82 -9.97
C GLY A 6 -4.28 13.08 -8.81
N SER A 7 -5.41 12.38 -8.80
CA SER A 7 -6.29 12.27 -7.63
C SER A 7 -5.82 11.14 -6.70
N PHE A 8 -6.43 11.04 -5.52
CA PHE A 8 -6.36 9.81 -4.73
C PHE A 8 -6.98 8.66 -5.54
N VAL A 9 -6.29 7.52 -5.59
CA VAL A 9 -6.76 6.35 -6.34
C VAL A 9 -7.42 5.34 -5.42
N ASP A 10 -8.50 4.73 -5.90
CA ASP A 10 -9.25 3.72 -5.16
C ASP A 10 -8.54 2.36 -5.28
N TRP A 11 -7.44 2.26 -4.53
CA TRP A 11 -6.68 1.04 -4.29
C TRP A 11 -6.41 0.93 -2.79
N ASP A 12 -5.56 1.78 -2.22
CA ASP A 12 -5.34 1.90 -0.77
C ASP A 12 -5.55 3.35 -0.29
N ASP A 13 -5.51 4.38 -1.18
CA ASP A 13 -5.55 5.78 -0.76
C ASP A 13 -6.85 6.14 -0.05
N ARG A 14 -7.97 5.53 -0.47
CA ARG A 14 -9.27 5.76 0.14
C ARG A 14 -9.27 5.38 1.61
N ASP A 15 -8.89 4.14 1.91
CA ASP A 15 -8.93 3.60 3.27
C ASP A 15 -7.83 4.21 4.14
N LEU A 16 -6.62 4.36 3.58
CA LEU A 16 -5.48 4.91 4.32
C LEU A 16 -5.66 6.39 4.64
N LEU A 17 -6.17 7.20 3.70
CA LEU A 17 -6.09 8.66 3.79
C LEU A 17 -7.45 9.35 3.85
N LEU A 18 -8.44 8.89 3.06
CA LEU A 18 -9.72 9.59 2.97
C LEU A 18 -10.69 9.20 4.09
N LEU A 19 -10.77 7.92 4.44
CA LEU A 19 -11.63 7.40 5.50
C LEU A 19 -10.96 7.42 6.87
N ASN A 20 -9.66 7.19 6.94
CA ASN A 20 -8.91 7.23 8.19
C ASN A 20 -8.73 8.66 8.68
N THR A 21 -9.27 8.96 9.85
CA THR A 21 -9.12 10.28 10.50
C THR A 21 -8.04 10.31 11.58
N ARG A 22 -7.57 9.15 12.04
CA ARG A 22 -6.69 8.99 13.19
C ARG A 22 -5.31 9.63 13.02
N TYR A 23 -4.81 9.74 11.79
CA TYR A 23 -3.50 10.35 11.52
C TYR A 23 -3.56 11.88 11.38
N ARG A 24 -4.75 12.51 11.39
CA ARG A 24 -4.92 13.93 11.01
C ARG A 24 -4.49 14.94 12.06
N THR A 25 -4.16 14.49 13.27
CA THR A 25 -3.73 15.31 14.40
C THR A 25 -2.44 14.78 15.02
N LEU A 26 -1.75 15.63 15.81
CA LEU A 26 -0.54 15.27 16.57
C LEU A 26 -0.80 15.24 18.08
N ASP A 27 -2.04 15.02 18.50
CA ASP A 27 -2.36 14.80 19.90
C ASP A 27 -1.81 13.46 20.41
N ALA A 28 -1.78 13.27 21.74
CA ALA A 28 -1.23 12.09 22.38
C ALA A 28 -1.95 10.78 21.94
N GLY A 29 -3.27 10.85 21.67
CA GLY A 29 -4.07 9.72 21.22
C GLY A 29 -3.66 9.29 19.81
N SER A 30 -3.55 10.24 18.87
CA SER A 30 -3.11 10.01 17.51
C SER A 30 -1.68 9.48 17.44
N LEU A 31 -0.75 10.06 18.21
CA LEU A 31 0.62 9.56 18.28
C LEU A 31 0.67 8.13 18.84
N ARG A 32 -0.05 7.86 19.95
CA ARG A 32 -0.14 6.49 20.47
C ARG A 32 -0.67 5.53 19.41
N TRP A 33 -1.73 5.90 18.69
CA TRP A 33 -2.29 5.07 17.62
C TRP A 33 -1.24 4.80 16.52
N MET A 34 -0.53 5.80 16.01
CA MET A 34 0.49 5.64 14.97
C MET A 34 1.58 4.63 15.36
N PHE A 35 2.01 4.64 16.64
CA PHE A 35 3.08 3.77 17.14
C PHE A 35 2.60 2.41 17.64
N THR A 36 1.29 2.15 17.68
CA THR A 36 0.74 0.86 18.13
C THR A 36 -0.07 0.13 17.07
N THR A 37 -0.57 0.83 16.06
CA THR A 37 -1.47 0.27 15.04
C THR A 37 -0.77 -0.64 14.04
N SER A 38 -1.54 -1.63 13.54
CA SER A 38 -1.22 -2.43 12.36
C SER A 38 -2.25 -2.17 11.24
N TYR A 39 -2.77 -0.95 11.16
CA TYR A 39 -3.82 -0.58 10.21
C TYR A 39 -3.45 -1.01 8.78
N THR A 40 -4.36 -1.67 8.07
CA THR A 40 -4.16 -2.30 6.75
C THR A 40 -2.98 -3.28 6.69
N GLY A 41 -2.64 -3.95 7.81
CA GLY A 41 -1.57 -4.95 7.88
C GLY A 41 -0.15 -4.36 7.93
N HIS A 42 0.00 -3.05 8.15
CA HIS A 42 1.30 -2.39 8.13
C HIS A 42 1.60 -1.60 9.40
N PHE A 43 2.80 -1.83 9.96
CA PHE A 43 3.35 -0.98 11.01
C PHE A 43 4.27 0.06 10.38
N GLN A 44 3.81 1.33 10.30
CA GLN A 44 4.48 2.39 9.54
C GLN A 44 4.36 3.79 10.21
N PRO A 45 4.74 3.94 11.48
CA PRO A 45 4.49 5.18 12.23
C PRO A 45 5.12 6.43 11.60
N LEU A 46 6.31 6.33 11.00
CA LEU A 46 6.95 7.48 10.35
C LEU A 46 6.21 7.90 9.08
N THR A 47 5.64 6.96 8.35
CA THR A 47 4.78 7.25 7.20
C THR A 47 3.51 7.97 7.63
N TRP A 48 2.87 7.55 8.73
CA TRP A 48 1.72 8.26 9.32
C TRP A 48 2.06 9.69 9.70
N LEU A 49 3.19 9.90 10.39
CA LEU A 49 3.68 11.25 10.71
C LEU A 49 3.85 12.10 9.46
N SER A 50 4.40 11.55 8.39
CA SER A 50 4.57 12.29 7.12
C SER A 50 3.23 12.68 6.48
N TYR A 51 2.21 11.84 6.59
CA TYR A 51 0.85 12.18 6.12
C TYR A 51 0.18 13.22 7.02
N THR A 52 0.47 13.23 8.33
CA THR A 52 -0.03 14.27 9.23
C THR A 52 0.47 15.65 8.83
N PHE A 53 1.74 15.77 8.45
CA PHE A 53 2.29 17.04 7.92
C PHE A 53 1.61 17.46 6.62
N ASP A 54 1.39 16.54 5.69
CA ASP A 54 0.66 16.84 4.46
C ASP A 54 -0.78 17.26 4.76
N TRP A 55 -1.46 16.54 5.66
CA TRP A 55 -2.82 16.91 6.07
C TRP A 55 -2.88 18.31 6.69
N ALA A 56 -1.90 18.68 7.52
CA ALA A 56 -1.86 19.99 8.16
C ALA A 56 -1.82 21.13 7.13
N ILE A 57 -1.10 20.92 6.01
CA ILE A 57 -0.88 21.93 4.97
C ILE A 57 -1.95 21.85 3.87
N TRP A 58 -2.20 20.66 3.34
CA TRP A 58 -2.93 20.43 2.10
C TRP A 58 -4.35 19.88 2.29
N LYS A 59 -4.69 19.41 3.51
CA LYS A 59 -5.99 18.77 3.80
C LYS A 59 -6.30 17.61 2.84
N ARG A 60 -7.28 17.77 1.95
CA ARG A 60 -7.70 16.78 0.94
C ARG A 60 -7.12 17.04 -0.45
N GLU A 61 -6.22 18.00 -0.59
CA GLU A 61 -5.59 18.30 -1.88
C GLU A 61 -4.48 17.30 -2.19
N SER A 62 -4.71 16.41 -3.15
CA SER A 62 -3.78 15.33 -3.52
C SER A 62 -2.43 15.84 -4.03
N PHE A 63 -2.39 17.05 -4.63
CA PHE A 63 -1.18 17.68 -5.14
C PHE A 63 -0.05 17.71 -4.11
N GLY A 64 -0.33 18.08 -2.85
CA GLY A 64 0.69 18.17 -1.82
C GLY A 64 1.30 16.83 -1.46
N TYR A 65 0.48 15.79 -1.41
CA TYR A 65 0.94 14.43 -1.14
C TYR A 65 1.84 13.90 -2.26
N HIS A 66 1.49 14.15 -3.50
CA HIS A 66 2.34 13.82 -4.65
C HIS A 66 3.64 14.60 -4.66
N LEU A 67 3.59 15.90 -4.30
CA LEU A 67 4.79 16.76 -4.20
C LEU A 67 5.76 16.20 -3.16
N THR A 68 5.28 15.81 -2.00
CA THR A 68 6.12 15.21 -0.95
C THR A 68 6.78 13.92 -1.44
N ASN A 69 6.05 13.02 -2.12
CA ASN A 69 6.62 11.81 -2.71
C ASN A 69 7.72 12.15 -3.73
N LEU A 70 7.49 13.13 -4.59
CA LEU A 70 8.44 13.56 -5.60
C LEU A 70 9.72 14.16 -4.98
N VAL A 71 9.59 14.99 -3.93
CA VAL A 71 10.71 15.57 -3.19
C VAL A 71 11.55 14.47 -2.50
N LEU A 72 10.90 13.51 -1.87
CA LEU A 72 11.56 12.35 -1.24
C LEU A 72 12.31 11.52 -2.29
N HIS A 73 11.68 11.27 -3.47
CA HIS A 73 12.33 10.54 -4.56
C HIS A 73 13.53 11.30 -5.14
N ALA A 74 13.41 12.61 -5.33
CA ALA A 74 14.53 13.44 -5.76
C ALA A 74 15.68 13.42 -4.75
N GLY A 75 15.36 13.49 -3.44
CA GLY A 75 16.32 13.31 -2.36
C GLY A 75 16.99 11.94 -2.37
N ALA A 76 16.23 10.87 -2.63
CA ALA A 76 16.75 9.53 -2.79
C ALA A 76 17.71 9.43 -3.99
N ALA A 77 17.36 9.99 -5.14
CA ALA A 77 18.19 10.00 -6.34
C ALA A 77 19.51 10.79 -6.12
N LEU A 78 19.44 11.95 -5.47
CA LEU A 78 20.62 12.73 -5.11
C LEU A 78 21.51 11.96 -4.13
N THR A 79 20.94 11.34 -3.11
CA THR A 79 21.70 10.52 -2.16
C THR A 79 22.33 9.32 -2.86
N PHE A 80 21.60 8.69 -3.77
CA PHE A 80 22.12 7.59 -4.56
C PHE A 80 23.29 8.00 -5.45
N TYR A 81 23.29 9.21 -6.01
CA TYR A 81 24.46 9.75 -6.72
C TYR A 81 25.71 9.71 -5.82
N PHE A 82 25.61 10.17 -4.58
CA PHE A 82 26.76 10.16 -3.65
C PHE A 82 27.16 8.74 -3.23
N VAL A 83 26.20 7.86 -3.02
CA VAL A 83 26.47 6.42 -2.74
C VAL A 83 27.19 5.78 -3.92
N ALA A 84 26.66 5.89 -5.15
CA ALA A 84 27.25 5.33 -6.36
C ALA A 84 28.66 5.87 -6.58
N ARG A 85 28.85 7.18 -6.47
CA ARG A 85 30.16 7.83 -6.60
C ARG A 85 31.15 7.27 -5.58
N THR A 86 30.75 7.15 -4.32
CA THR A 86 31.59 6.63 -3.24
C THR A 86 31.98 5.18 -3.51
N LEU A 87 31.02 4.34 -3.91
CA LEU A 87 31.28 2.93 -4.24
C LEU A 87 32.26 2.79 -5.41
N ILE A 88 32.13 3.61 -6.47
CA ILE A 88 33.04 3.58 -7.62
C ILE A 88 34.46 4.01 -7.23
N VAL A 89 34.60 5.06 -6.42
CA VAL A 89 35.91 5.51 -5.93
C VAL A 89 36.58 4.42 -5.10
N VAL A 90 35.84 3.84 -4.14
CA VAL A 90 36.40 2.78 -3.28
C VAL A 90 36.76 1.53 -4.07
N ALA A 91 35.97 1.17 -5.07
CA ALA A 91 36.26 0.01 -5.93
C ALA A 91 37.56 0.17 -6.73
N ARG A 92 37.84 1.40 -7.21
CA ARG A 92 39.05 1.73 -8.01
C ARG A 92 40.30 1.91 -7.15
N SER A 93 40.20 2.62 -6.03
CA SER A 93 41.35 3.10 -5.27
C SER A 93 41.47 2.53 -3.85
N GLY A 94 40.54 1.65 -3.44
CA GLY A 94 40.41 1.14 -2.08
C GLY A 94 39.77 2.11 -1.11
N LYS A 95 39.46 1.62 0.11
CA LYS A 95 38.71 2.39 1.14
C LYS A 95 39.46 3.61 1.65
N ASP A 96 40.79 3.62 1.57
CA ASP A 96 41.65 4.70 2.06
C ASP A 96 41.63 5.92 1.14
N ALA A 97 41.06 5.80 -0.07
CA ALA A 97 40.83 6.91 -1.00
C ALA A 97 39.58 7.73 -0.70
N LEU A 98 38.78 7.33 0.31
CA LEU A 98 37.60 8.11 0.70
C LEU A 98 38.04 9.38 1.43
N PRO A 99 37.60 10.57 0.99
CA PRO A 99 37.97 11.84 1.60
C PRO A 99 37.31 11.99 2.98
N ILE A 100 38.11 12.38 3.98
CA ILE A 100 37.62 12.65 5.34
C ILE A 100 37.01 14.07 5.42
N ASP A 101 37.56 15.02 4.67
CA ASP A 101 37.26 16.45 4.80
C ASP A 101 36.29 17.00 3.76
N GLY A 102 35.48 16.15 3.11
CA GLY A 102 34.58 16.60 2.04
C GLY A 102 35.32 17.05 0.76
N ARG A 103 36.63 17.19 0.78
CA ARG A 103 37.46 17.42 -0.39
C ARG A 103 37.64 16.08 -1.11
N ILE A 104 36.88 15.94 -2.17
CA ILE A 104 36.85 14.72 -2.97
C ILE A 104 38.15 14.66 -3.77
N ALA A 105 39.04 13.73 -3.37
CA ALA A 105 40.22 13.44 -4.16
C ALA A 105 39.80 13.06 -5.58
N SER A 106 40.32 13.79 -6.55
CA SER A 106 40.12 13.70 -7.99
C SER A 106 38.67 13.50 -8.45
N GLN A 107 38.06 14.59 -8.89
CA GLN A 107 36.87 14.56 -9.76
C GLN A 107 37.27 14.00 -11.13
N SER A 108 37.60 12.69 -11.19
CA SER A 108 37.80 12.08 -12.50
C SER A 108 36.44 12.12 -13.22
N GLY A 109 36.39 12.80 -14.37
CA GLY A 109 35.17 12.94 -15.18
C GLY A 109 34.40 11.62 -15.34
N PRO A 110 35.08 10.47 -15.53
CA PRO A 110 34.44 9.18 -15.63
C PRO A 110 33.69 8.68 -14.39
N VAL A 111 34.16 9.02 -13.18
CA VAL A 111 33.47 8.66 -11.93
C VAL A 111 32.20 9.49 -11.78
N VAL A 112 32.30 10.79 -12.05
CA VAL A 112 31.13 11.70 -12.03
C VAL A 112 30.11 11.27 -13.06
N LEU A 113 30.54 10.98 -14.28
CA LEU A 113 29.66 10.52 -15.37
C LEU A 113 28.92 9.22 -15.00
N ALA A 114 29.65 8.21 -14.49
CA ALA A 114 29.09 6.93 -14.09
C ALA A 114 28.04 7.09 -12.97
N ALA A 115 28.36 7.86 -11.94
CA ALA A 115 27.46 8.11 -10.82
C ALA A 115 26.23 8.93 -11.24
N SER A 116 26.43 9.96 -12.09
CA SER A 116 25.31 10.75 -12.63
C SER A 116 24.37 9.92 -13.48
N PHE A 117 24.92 9.08 -14.37
CA PHE A 117 24.10 8.18 -15.17
C PHE A 117 23.29 7.22 -14.29
N ALA A 118 23.94 6.60 -13.27
CA ALA A 118 23.24 5.70 -12.36
C ALA A 118 22.08 6.39 -11.61
N ALA A 119 22.32 7.62 -11.13
CA ALA A 119 21.31 8.41 -10.43
C ALA A 119 20.16 8.86 -11.34
N VAL A 120 20.46 9.31 -12.56
CA VAL A 120 19.44 9.68 -13.56
C VAL A 120 18.63 8.46 -13.98
N LEU A 121 19.29 7.32 -14.24
CA LEU A 121 18.60 6.07 -14.57
C LEU A 121 17.64 5.65 -13.44
N PHE A 122 18.06 5.75 -12.19
CA PHE A 122 17.20 5.48 -11.04
C PHE A 122 16.02 6.46 -10.97
N ALA A 123 16.29 7.76 -11.11
CA ALA A 123 15.27 8.80 -10.99
C ALA A 123 14.20 8.75 -12.09
N THR A 124 14.57 8.31 -13.30
CA THR A 124 13.70 8.40 -14.48
C THR A 124 13.26 7.04 -15.03
N HIS A 125 13.49 5.94 -14.31
CA HIS A 125 13.10 4.61 -14.78
C HIS A 125 11.59 4.35 -14.57
N PRO A 126 10.84 3.81 -15.55
CA PRO A 126 9.40 3.57 -15.44
C PRO A 126 8.95 2.73 -14.23
N LEU A 127 9.78 1.80 -13.78
CA LEU A 127 9.54 1.01 -12.56
C LEU A 127 9.45 1.86 -11.27
N ARG A 128 9.84 3.14 -11.29
CA ARG A 128 9.71 4.04 -10.13
C ARG A 128 8.34 4.69 -10.05
N ALA A 129 7.59 4.69 -11.16
CA ALA A 129 6.31 5.39 -11.25
C ALA A 129 5.31 4.94 -10.19
N GLU A 130 5.18 3.64 -9.92
CA GLU A 130 4.30 3.11 -8.87
C GLU A 130 4.66 3.66 -7.49
N SER A 131 5.92 3.58 -7.07
CA SER A 131 6.36 4.07 -5.75
C SER A 131 6.25 5.59 -5.59
N VAL A 132 6.32 6.38 -6.69
CA VAL A 132 6.35 7.85 -6.65
C VAL A 132 4.98 8.46 -6.89
N ALA A 133 4.25 7.96 -7.89
CA ALA A 133 2.96 8.50 -8.29
C ALA A 133 1.80 8.00 -7.40
N TRP A 134 1.90 6.82 -6.81
CA TRP A 134 0.91 6.33 -5.87
C TRP A 134 1.14 6.91 -4.47
N ILE A 135 0.16 7.61 -3.93
CA ILE A 135 0.31 8.32 -2.65
C ILE A 135 0.55 7.33 -1.50
N ALA A 136 -0.20 6.22 -1.44
CA ALA A 136 -0.07 5.22 -0.38
C ALA A 136 1.32 4.55 -0.33
N GLU A 137 2.07 4.52 -1.44
CA GLU A 137 3.44 4.00 -1.47
C GLU A 137 4.51 5.02 -1.05
N ARG A 138 4.13 6.11 -0.41
CA ARG A 138 5.06 7.00 0.30
C ARG A 138 6.08 6.25 1.15
N ARG A 139 5.63 5.20 1.78
CA ARG A 139 6.48 4.30 2.59
C ARG A 139 7.71 3.79 1.82
N ASP A 140 7.61 3.57 0.51
CA ASP A 140 8.74 3.13 -0.31
C ASP A 140 9.76 4.24 -0.53
N VAL A 141 9.31 5.42 -0.95
CA VAL A 141 10.21 6.54 -1.23
C VAL A 141 10.85 7.09 0.05
N LEU A 142 10.11 7.13 1.15
CA LEU A 142 10.60 7.58 2.46
C LEU A 142 11.63 6.58 3.03
N SER A 143 11.28 5.30 3.10
CA SER A 143 12.18 4.25 3.57
C SER A 143 13.41 4.11 2.66
N GLY A 144 13.23 4.19 1.34
CA GLY A 144 14.32 4.14 0.37
C GLY A 144 15.32 5.30 0.51
N PHE A 145 14.82 6.52 0.68
CA PHE A 145 15.65 7.70 0.93
C PHE A 145 16.47 7.56 2.21
N LEU A 146 15.83 7.19 3.32
CA LEU A 146 16.49 6.97 4.63
C LEU A 146 17.49 5.81 4.58
N SER A 147 17.17 4.73 3.87
CA SER A 147 18.09 3.61 3.65
C SER A 147 19.34 4.03 2.89
N LEU A 148 19.21 4.85 1.84
CA LEU A 148 20.35 5.36 1.07
C LEU A 148 21.21 6.30 1.91
N LEU A 149 20.61 7.16 2.73
CA LEU A 149 21.34 7.98 3.71
C LEU A 149 22.09 7.10 4.73
N ALA A 150 21.46 6.03 5.24
CA ALA A 150 22.11 5.08 6.14
C ALA A 150 23.32 4.42 5.48
N VAL A 151 23.19 3.99 4.21
CA VAL A 151 24.34 3.44 3.44
C VAL A 151 25.45 4.48 3.31
N LEU A 152 25.12 5.73 2.98
CA LEU A 152 26.12 6.80 2.84
C LEU A 152 26.86 7.07 4.16
N CYS A 153 26.12 7.15 5.28
CA CYS A 153 26.70 7.28 6.62
C CYS A 153 27.60 6.07 6.97
N TYR A 154 27.16 4.87 6.63
CA TYR A 154 27.94 3.66 6.84
C TYR A 154 29.25 3.65 6.02
N LEU A 155 29.20 4.05 4.76
CA LEU A 155 30.42 4.18 3.93
C LEU A 155 31.39 5.19 4.54
N ARG A 156 30.90 6.31 5.07
CA ARG A 156 31.69 7.29 5.79
C ARG A 156 32.30 6.71 7.08
N TYR A 157 31.50 5.97 7.86
CA TYR A 157 32.00 5.24 9.03
C TYR A 157 33.13 4.31 8.68
N ALA A 158 32.97 3.46 7.65
CA ALA A 158 33.98 2.51 7.21
C ALA A 158 35.31 3.19 6.79
N ALA A 159 35.22 4.40 6.22
CA ALA A 159 36.38 5.19 5.81
C ALA A 159 37.11 5.85 6.98
N THR A 160 36.39 6.30 8.02
CA THR A 160 36.94 7.15 9.07
C THR A 160 37.32 6.38 10.35
N ARG A 161 36.85 5.14 10.51
CA ARG A 161 37.02 4.37 11.78
C ARG A 161 38.44 4.21 12.25
N THR A 162 39.44 4.18 11.37
CA THR A 162 40.86 4.03 11.71
C THR A 162 41.60 5.36 11.83
N ARG A 163 40.98 6.45 11.41
CA ARG A 163 41.61 7.78 11.30
C ARG A 163 41.05 8.81 12.27
N CYS A 164 39.75 8.80 12.49
CA CYS A 164 39.08 9.76 13.35
C CYS A 164 37.92 9.09 14.09
N HIS A 165 38.17 8.73 15.36
CA HIS A 165 37.20 7.99 16.19
C HIS A 165 35.87 8.77 16.34
N ARG A 166 35.90 10.08 16.60
CA ARG A 166 34.69 10.90 16.77
C ARG A 166 33.80 10.91 15.52
N THR A 167 34.39 11.13 14.34
CA THR A 167 33.65 11.11 13.08
C THR A 167 33.08 9.72 12.77
N ALA A 168 33.83 8.68 13.07
CA ALA A 168 33.38 7.30 12.91
C ALA A 168 32.17 7.00 13.81
N THR A 169 32.24 7.34 15.09
CA THR A 169 31.15 7.13 16.05
C THR A 169 29.88 7.87 15.60
N VAL A 170 29.98 9.15 15.25
CA VAL A 170 28.85 9.94 14.75
C VAL A 170 28.24 9.29 13.49
N SER A 171 29.07 8.86 12.55
CA SER A 171 28.59 8.24 11.31
C SER A 171 27.91 6.90 11.58
N TYR A 172 28.39 6.11 12.53
CA TYR A 172 27.76 4.83 12.91
C TYR A 172 26.42 5.03 13.63
N VAL A 173 26.37 5.97 14.58
CA VAL A 173 25.12 6.33 15.27
C VAL A 173 24.09 6.87 14.27
N ALA A 174 24.51 7.72 13.32
CA ALA A 174 23.65 8.17 12.24
C ALA A 174 23.12 7.01 11.39
N THR A 175 23.96 6.01 11.09
CA THR A 175 23.53 4.80 10.37
C THR A 175 22.44 4.05 11.14
N LEU A 176 22.62 3.85 12.45
CA LEU A 176 21.61 3.20 13.31
C LEU A 176 20.31 4.00 13.35
N GLY A 177 20.38 5.31 13.59
CA GLY A 177 19.20 6.18 13.64
C GLY A 177 18.43 6.22 12.32
N LEU A 178 19.14 6.34 11.19
CA LEU A 178 18.52 6.33 9.86
C LEU A 178 17.91 4.96 9.50
N LEU A 179 18.54 3.85 9.94
CA LEU A 179 17.94 2.53 9.80
C LEU A 179 16.64 2.41 10.61
N VAL A 180 16.63 2.86 11.87
CA VAL A 180 15.42 2.88 12.69
C VAL A 180 14.32 3.68 11.99
N LEU A 181 14.60 4.90 11.54
CA LEU A 181 13.63 5.72 10.82
C LEU A 181 13.13 5.04 9.53
N SER A 182 14.03 4.39 8.78
CA SER A 182 13.66 3.64 7.59
C SER A 182 12.73 2.47 7.90
N LEU A 183 13.00 1.71 8.96
CA LEU A 183 12.16 0.60 9.43
C LEU A 183 10.80 1.07 9.94
N LEU A 184 10.74 2.25 10.56
CA LEU A 184 9.48 2.90 10.98
C LEU A 184 8.67 3.43 9.78
N ALA A 185 9.27 3.59 8.61
CA ALA A 185 8.56 3.91 7.38
C ALA A 185 8.09 2.63 6.65
N LYS A 186 8.98 1.64 6.46
CA LYS A 186 8.66 0.36 5.81
C LYS A 186 9.60 -0.75 6.28
N ALA A 187 9.06 -1.87 6.70
CA ALA A 187 9.82 -3.00 7.23
C ALA A 187 10.77 -3.67 6.22
N THR A 188 10.63 -3.44 4.91
CA THR A 188 11.53 -4.01 3.88
C THR A 188 13.00 -3.61 4.05
N ALA A 189 13.28 -2.49 4.74
CA ALA A 189 14.63 -2.08 5.12
C ALA A 189 15.32 -3.05 6.10
N ALA A 190 14.63 -4.06 6.64
CA ALA A 190 15.19 -5.09 7.51
C ALA A 190 16.36 -5.87 6.88
N THR A 191 16.45 -5.91 5.56
CA THR A 191 17.54 -6.55 4.82
C THR A 191 18.81 -5.70 4.71
N LEU A 192 18.75 -4.41 5.03
CA LEU A 192 19.87 -3.47 4.89
C LEU A 192 21.15 -3.92 5.62
N PRO A 193 21.12 -4.51 6.83
CA PRO A 193 22.31 -5.01 7.50
C PRO A 193 23.10 -6.04 6.67
N VAL A 194 22.39 -6.89 5.91
CA VAL A 194 23.01 -7.88 5.02
C VAL A 194 23.62 -7.19 3.80
N VAL A 195 22.97 -6.17 3.26
CA VAL A 195 23.55 -5.34 2.17
C VAL A 195 24.84 -4.68 2.64
N LEU A 196 24.89 -4.15 3.87
CA LEU A 196 26.11 -3.56 4.43
C LEU A 196 27.23 -4.60 4.59
N LEU A 197 26.90 -5.87 4.92
CA LEU A 197 27.88 -6.97 4.91
C LEU A 197 28.40 -7.24 3.49
N ILE A 198 27.56 -7.24 2.47
CA ILE A 198 27.97 -7.39 1.07
C ILE A 198 28.96 -6.27 0.70
N LEU A 199 28.66 -5.02 1.10
CA LEU A 199 29.55 -3.89 0.88
C LEU A 199 30.88 -4.03 1.62
N ASP A 200 30.90 -4.67 2.80
CA ASP A 200 32.14 -4.97 3.54
C ASP A 200 33.00 -6.02 2.83
N VAL A 201 32.39 -6.96 2.10
CA VAL A 201 33.12 -7.89 1.24
C VAL A 201 33.63 -7.15 -0.01
N TYR A 202 32.77 -6.44 -0.70
CA TYR A 202 33.09 -5.64 -1.88
C TYR A 202 32.16 -4.42 -1.98
N PRO A 203 32.68 -3.20 -2.17
CA PRO A 203 34.07 -2.85 -2.49
C PRO A 203 34.98 -2.53 -1.29
N LEU A 204 34.46 -2.48 -0.04
CA LEU A 204 35.21 -2.05 1.14
C LEU A 204 36.34 -3.00 1.55
N ARG A 205 36.29 -4.27 1.15
CA ARG A 205 37.28 -5.31 1.42
C ARG A 205 37.64 -5.42 2.91
N ARG A 206 36.66 -5.22 3.78
CA ARG A 206 36.80 -5.36 5.24
C ARG A 206 36.65 -6.82 5.69
N LEU A 207 35.95 -7.62 4.90
CA LEU A 207 35.75 -9.07 5.05
C LEU A 207 36.33 -9.82 3.84
N GLY A 208 36.77 -11.06 4.06
CA GLY A 208 37.27 -11.94 3.01
C GLY A 208 38.76 -11.69 2.62
N GLY A 209 39.21 -12.36 1.56
CA GLY A 209 40.61 -12.33 1.11
C GLY A 209 41.57 -12.84 2.16
N SER A 210 42.75 -12.19 2.31
CA SER A 210 43.76 -12.54 3.31
C SER A 210 43.29 -12.37 4.76
N ARG A 211 42.24 -11.60 5.01
CA ARG A 211 41.64 -11.38 6.34
C ARG A 211 40.71 -12.49 6.79
N GLY A 212 40.27 -13.37 5.86
CA GLY A 212 39.25 -14.37 6.12
C GLY A 212 37.88 -13.77 6.43
N LEU A 213 36.87 -14.62 6.59
CA LEU A 213 35.52 -14.21 6.96
C LEU A 213 35.30 -14.17 8.47
N TRP A 214 36.06 -14.95 9.26
CA TRP A 214 35.76 -15.21 10.67
C TRP A 214 36.91 -14.90 11.64
N ARG A 215 38.13 -14.57 11.18
CA ARG A 215 39.34 -14.42 12.02
C ARG A 215 39.77 -12.97 12.20
N GLY A 216 40.34 -12.68 13.36
CA GLY A 216 41.00 -11.40 13.66
C GLY A 216 40.11 -10.17 13.45
N ALA A 217 40.56 -9.27 12.58
CA ALA A 217 39.86 -8.00 12.28
C ALA A 217 38.44 -8.18 11.71
N ALA A 218 38.07 -9.33 11.16
CA ALA A 218 36.72 -9.64 10.68
C ALA A 218 35.72 -9.70 11.84
N ARG A 219 36.15 -10.15 13.04
CA ARG A 219 35.28 -10.23 14.22
C ARG A 219 34.65 -8.88 14.58
N GLY A 220 35.41 -7.80 14.51
CA GLY A 220 34.92 -6.45 14.75
C GLY A 220 33.83 -6.03 13.74
N VAL A 221 33.93 -6.45 12.46
CA VAL A 221 32.93 -6.16 11.43
C VAL A 221 31.61 -6.89 11.70
N TRP A 222 31.68 -8.13 12.19
CA TRP A 222 30.47 -8.86 12.60
C TRP A 222 29.80 -8.25 13.82
N LEU A 223 30.56 -7.86 14.83
CA LEU A 223 30.02 -7.21 16.03
C LEU A 223 29.31 -5.89 15.71
N GLU A 224 29.85 -5.10 14.77
CA GLU A 224 29.19 -3.88 14.28
C GLU A 224 27.83 -4.14 13.62
N LYS A 225 27.58 -5.33 13.11
CA LYS A 225 26.30 -5.68 12.45
C LYS A 225 25.25 -6.17 13.44
N LEU A 226 25.62 -6.60 14.65
CA LEU A 226 24.65 -7.15 15.60
C LEU A 226 23.52 -6.17 15.95
N PRO A 227 23.78 -4.89 16.29
CA PRO A 227 22.71 -3.94 16.57
C PRO A 227 21.81 -3.70 15.34
N LEU A 228 22.41 -3.58 14.16
CA LEU A 228 21.69 -3.38 12.92
C LEU A 228 20.81 -4.60 12.57
N ALA A 229 21.34 -5.80 12.73
CA ALA A 229 20.62 -7.06 12.50
C ALA A 229 19.48 -7.26 13.51
N ALA A 230 19.70 -6.92 14.79
CA ALA A 230 18.66 -6.99 15.81
C ALA A 230 17.48 -6.07 15.49
N LEU A 231 17.75 -4.83 15.05
CA LEU A 231 16.71 -3.89 14.60
C LEU A 231 15.94 -4.42 13.38
N GLY A 232 16.66 -4.96 12.39
CA GLY A 232 16.04 -5.55 11.20
C GLY A 232 15.16 -6.76 11.54
N LEU A 233 15.64 -7.65 12.41
CA LEU A 233 14.87 -8.81 12.87
C LEU A 233 13.61 -8.40 13.62
N ALA A 234 13.73 -7.46 14.56
CA ALA A 234 12.58 -6.95 15.32
C ALA A 234 11.50 -6.35 14.38
N ALA A 235 11.92 -5.56 13.40
CA ALA A 235 10.99 -4.98 12.41
C ALA A 235 10.37 -6.06 11.50
N GLY A 236 11.14 -7.07 11.09
CA GLY A 236 10.63 -8.21 10.31
C GLY A 236 9.59 -9.02 11.08
N VAL A 237 9.85 -9.33 12.35
CA VAL A 237 8.88 -10.02 13.22
C VAL A 237 7.61 -9.16 13.39
N ARG A 238 7.76 -7.86 13.64
CA ARG A 238 6.61 -6.94 13.76
C ARG A 238 5.78 -6.87 12.49
N ALA A 239 6.42 -6.92 11.31
CA ALA A 239 5.72 -6.93 10.02
C ALA A 239 4.90 -8.22 9.82
N VAL A 240 5.45 -9.38 10.15
CA VAL A 240 4.73 -10.67 10.07
C VAL A 240 3.52 -10.67 11.02
N ILE A 241 3.69 -10.19 12.26
CA ILE A 241 2.59 -10.05 13.22
C ILE A 241 1.50 -9.13 12.66
N ALA A 242 1.88 -7.98 12.07
CA ALA A 242 0.93 -7.03 11.49
C ALA A 242 0.09 -7.65 10.35
N GLN A 243 0.72 -8.43 9.48
CA GLN A 243 0.02 -9.14 8.39
C GLN A 243 -0.89 -10.25 8.92
N ALA A 244 -0.43 -11.00 9.93
CA ALA A 244 -1.24 -12.06 10.55
C ALA A 244 -2.49 -11.52 11.25
N GLN A 245 -2.42 -10.33 11.85
CA GLN A 245 -3.58 -9.66 12.49
C GLN A 245 -4.68 -9.24 11.51
N GLN A 246 -4.40 -9.21 10.23
CA GLN A 246 -5.35 -8.84 9.16
C GLN A 246 -5.72 -10.03 8.26
N ASP A 247 -5.40 -11.25 8.67
CA ASP A 247 -5.61 -12.49 7.89
C ASP A 247 -5.05 -12.39 6.45
N ALA A 248 -4.04 -11.54 6.25
CA ALA A 248 -3.49 -11.26 4.93
C ALA A 248 -2.47 -12.31 4.47
N LEU A 249 -2.04 -13.22 5.36
CA LEU A 249 -1.05 -14.25 5.05
C LEU A 249 -1.72 -15.46 4.43
N TYR A 250 -1.27 -15.85 3.24
CA TYR A 250 -1.69 -17.10 2.62
C TYR A 250 -1.14 -18.31 3.38
N PRO A 251 -1.99 -19.29 3.75
CA PRO A 251 -1.55 -20.49 4.46
C PRO A 251 -0.66 -21.37 3.57
N LEU A 252 0.25 -22.13 4.20
CA LEU A 252 1.11 -23.09 3.49
C LEU A 252 0.32 -24.23 2.84
N ALA A 253 -0.92 -24.48 3.28
CA ALA A 253 -1.81 -25.46 2.67
C ALA A 253 -2.25 -25.03 1.26
N GLU A 254 -2.39 -23.73 1.02
CA GLU A 254 -2.79 -23.16 -0.27
C GLU A 254 -1.58 -22.93 -1.20
N TYR A 255 -0.53 -22.29 -0.66
CA TYR A 255 0.74 -22.06 -1.36
C TYR A 255 1.88 -22.65 -0.55
N ASP A 256 2.24 -23.89 -0.86
CA ASP A 256 3.32 -24.62 -0.21
C ASP A 256 4.72 -24.09 -0.57
N LEU A 257 5.73 -24.61 0.10
CA LEU A 257 7.12 -24.14 -0.11
C LEU A 257 7.59 -24.23 -1.58
N PRO A 258 7.32 -25.33 -2.33
CA PRO A 258 7.63 -25.37 -3.76
C PRO A 258 6.95 -24.25 -4.58
N ALA A 259 5.68 -23.94 -4.32
CA ALA A 259 4.97 -22.85 -5.00
C ALA A 259 5.59 -21.48 -4.69
N ARG A 260 5.98 -21.24 -3.44
CA ARG A 260 6.69 -20.01 -3.03
C ARG A 260 8.07 -19.90 -3.66
N LEU A 261 8.80 -21.01 -3.82
CA LEU A 261 10.06 -21.03 -4.54
C LEU A 261 9.87 -20.75 -6.04
N ALA A 262 8.83 -21.29 -6.66
CA ALA A 262 8.49 -20.99 -8.04
C ALA A 262 8.17 -19.49 -8.23
N GLN A 263 7.38 -18.92 -7.33
CA GLN A 263 7.10 -17.48 -7.29
C GLN A 263 8.37 -16.67 -7.11
N ALA A 264 9.26 -17.05 -6.19
CA ALA A 264 10.51 -16.36 -5.95
C ALA A 264 11.42 -16.36 -7.20
N CYS A 265 11.52 -17.49 -7.89
CA CYS A 265 12.25 -17.59 -9.16
C CYS A 265 11.65 -16.66 -10.23
N TYR A 266 10.31 -16.68 -10.37
CA TYR A 266 9.64 -15.79 -11.31
C TYR A 266 9.87 -14.31 -10.96
N GLY A 267 9.69 -13.92 -9.71
CA GLY A 267 9.91 -12.55 -9.26
C GLY A 267 11.34 -12.07 -9.51
N ALA A 268 12.34 -12.89 -9.18
CA ALA A 268 13.74 -12.57 -9.43
C ALA A 268 14.05 -12.36 -10.93
N MET A 269 13.48 -13.17 -11.82
CA MET A 269 13.60 -12.97 -13.27
C MET A 269 12.82 -11.72 -13.72
N PHE A 270 11.60 -11.54 -13.24
CA PHE A 270 10.69 -10.46 -13.63
C PHE A 270 11.32 -9.07 -13.44
N TYR A 271 11.89 -8.78 -12.27
CA TYR A 271 12.47 -7.46 -12.00
C TYR A 271 13.71 -7.18 -12.84
N LEU A 272 14.55 -8.19 -13.13
CA LEU A 272 15.67 -8.03 -14.07
C LEU A 272 15.16 -7.74 -15.48
N TRP A 273 14.17 -8.49 -15.95
CA TRP A 273 13.58 -8.28 -17.25
C TRP A 273 12.95 -6.89 -17.37
N LYS A 274 12.13 -6.49 -16.38
CA LYS A 274 11.47 -5.17 -16.39
C LYS A 274 12.46 -4.01 -16.20
N THR A 275 13.61 -4.24 -15.58
CA THR A 275 14.69 -3.24 -15.52
C THR A 275 15.33 -3.03 -16.90
N LEU A 276 15.43 -4.05 -17.73
CA LEU A 276 15.96 -3.95 -19.08
C LEU A 276 14.91 -3.53 -20.09
N TRP A 277 13.68 -4.00 -19.94
CA TRP A 277 12.57 -3.80 -20.85
C TRP A 277 11.28 -3.46 -20.09
N PRO A 278 11.08 -2.19 -19.70
CA PRO A 278 9.97 -1.75 -18.84
C PRO A 278 8.67 -1.55 -19.65
N SER A 279 8.16 -2.63 -20.26
CA SER A 279 6.88 -2.64 -20.99
C SER A 279 5.79 -3.34 -20.18
N ALA A 280 4.52 -3.04 -20.46
CA ALA A 280 3.35 -3.64 -19.81
C ALA A 280 3.48 -3.61 -18.28
N LEU A 281 3.75 -2.42 -17.73
CA LEU A 281 3.75 -2.17 -16.30
C LEU A 281 2.31 -1.88 -15.85
N GLY A 282 1.92 -2.39 -14.68
CA GLY A 282 0.55 -2.26 -14.18
C GLY A 282 0.45 -2.27 -12.66
N PRO A 283 -0.71 -1.85 -12.11
CA PRO A 283 -0.90 -1.72 -10.67
C PRO A 283 -0.96 -3.06 -9.94
N LEU A 284 -1.35 -4.13 -10.64
CA LEU A 284 -1.52 -5.45 -10.07
C LEU A 284 -1.11 -6.54 -11.08
N TYR A 285 -0.25 -7.42 -10.62
CA TYR A 285 0.03 -8.71 -11.24
C TYR A 285 -0.55 -9.78 -10.31
N GLN A 286 -1.80 -10.17 -10.56
CA GLN A 286 -2.52 -11.07 -9.66
C GLN A 286 -1.81 -12.41 -9.52
N LEU A 287 -1.73 -12.92 -8.30
CA LEU A 287 -1.18 -14.24 -7.99
C LEU A 287 -2.05 -15.31 -8.66
N PRO A 288 -1.50 -16.11 -9.59
CA PRO A 288 -2.27 -17.11 -10.30
C PRO A 288 -2.46 -18.37 -9.44
N PRO A 289 -3.40 -19.25 -9.78
CA PRO A 289 -3.52 -20.56 -9.16
C PRO A 289 -2.21 -21.34 -9.17
N ARG A 290 -2.00 -22.17 -8.16
CA ARG A 290 -0.78 -22.98 -7.97
C ARG A 290 -0.36 -23.76 -9.23
N SER A 291 -1.32 -24.32 -9.98
CA SER A 291 -1.05 -25.07 -11.21
C SER A 291 -0.34 -24.24 -12.29
N VAL A 292 -0.64 -22.95 -12.36
CA VAL A 292 -0.01 -22.02 -13.31
C VAL A 292 1.42 -21.68 -12.92
N LEU A 293 1.70 -21.59 -11.61
CA LEU A 293 3.07 -21.34 -11.10
C LEU A 293 4.04 -22.46 -11.49
N PHE A 294 3.60 -23.73 -11.48
CA PHE A 294 4.41 -24.89 -11.87
C PHE A 294 4.45 -25.12 -13.39
N GLY A 295 3.73 -24.32 -14.16
CA GLY A 295 3.72 -24.37 -15.61
C GLY A 295 4.86 -23.54 -16.26
N PRO A 296 4.56 -22.86 -17.37
CA PRO A 296 5.55 -22.09 -18.14
C PRO A 296 6.30 -21.02 -17.34
N MET A 297 5.70 -20.50 -16.25
CA MET A 297 6.34 -19.50 -15.39
C MET A 297 7.63 -20.03 -14.74
N LEU A 298 7.55 -21.19 -14.08
CA LEU A 298 8.71 -21.81 -13.42
C LEU A 298 9.75 -22.27 -14.45
N TRP A 299 9.31 -22.99 -15.49
CA TRP A 299 10.24 -23.54 -16.49
C TRP A 299 11.02 -22.48 -17.27
N ARG A 300 10.49 -21.25 -17.39
CA ARG A 300 11.21 -20.11 -17.99
C ARG A 300 12.12 -19.40 -17.00
N SER A 301 11.68 -19.23 -15.75
CA SER A 301 12.41 -18.44 -14.75
C SER A 301 13.54 -19.21 -14.06
N LEU A 302 13.34 -20.49 -13.78
CA LEU A 302 14.33 -21.30 -13.06
C LEU A 302 15.69 -21.40 -13.77
N PRO A 303 15.78 -21.71 -15.09
CA PRO A 303 17.06 -21.74 -15.80
C PRO A 303 17.76 -20.36 -15.81
N VAL A 304 17.00 -19.27 -15.92
CA VAL A 304 17.56 -17.92 -15.92
C VAL A 304 18.17 -17.59 -14.56
N VAL A 305 17.43 -17.83 -13.48
CA VAL A 305 17.91 -17.56 -12.11
C VAL A 305 19.09 -18.47 -11.75
N ALA A 306 19.01 -19.76 -12.10
CA ALA A 306 20.12 -20.68 -11.89
C ALA A 306 21.38 -20.28 -12.69
N GLY A 307 21.21 -19.94 -13.96
CA GLY A 307 22.31 -19.46 -14.82
C GLY A 307 22.97 -18.20 -14.26
N LEU A 308 22.18 -17.20 -13.86
CA LEU A 308 22.69 -15.96 -13.26
C LEU A 308 23.42 -16.23 -11.93
N THR A 309 22.90 -17.15 -11.12
CA THR A 309 23.54 -17.56 -9.87
C THR A 309 24.89 -18.24 -10.15
N ILE A 310 24.94 -19.18 -11.08
CA ILE A 310 26.17 -19.86 -11.52
C ILE A 310 27.19 -18.83 -12.06
N ILE A 311 26.76 -17.94 -12.93
CA ILE A 311 27.60 -16.85 -13.47
C ILE A 311 28.16 -15.99 -12.33
N GLY A 312 27.33 -15.59 -11.38
CA GLY A 312 27.73 -14.82 -10.20
C GLY A 312 28.80 -15.57 -9.37
N VAL A 313 28.62 -16.87 -9.13
CA VAL A 313 29.58 -17.69 -8.38
C VAL A 313 30.88 -17.88 -9.15
N VAL A 314 30.83 -18.19 -10.43
CA VAL A 314 32.01 -18.40 -11.27
C VAL A 314 32.83 -17.12 -11.42
N LEU A 315 32.14 -16.00 -11.66
CA LEU A 315 32.77 -14.69 -11.90
C LEU A 315 33.14 -13.94 -10.60
N ARG A 316 32.83 -14.48 -9.42
CA ARG A 316 33.04 -13.77 -8.14
C ARG A 316 34.48 -13.26 -7.88
N ARG A 317 35.48 -13.90 -8.47
CA ARG A 317 36.88 -13.46 -8.37
C ARG A 317 37.31 -12.53 -9.49
N ARG A 318 36.68 -12.64 -10.68
CA ARG A 318 37.01 -11.83 -11.88
C ARG A 318 36.22 -10.50 -11.89
N ILE A 319 34.94 -10.55 -11.56
CA ILE A 319 34.04 -9.38 -11.58
C ILE A 319 33.28 -9.33 -10.24
N PRO A 320 33.98 -9.05 -9.12
CA PRO A 320 33.34 -9.05 -7.78
C PRO A 320 32.21 -8.01 -7.65
N ALA A 321 32.23 -6.93 -8.45
CA ALA A 321 31.19 -5.94 -8.51
C ALA A 321 29.84 -6.52 -8.99
N LEU A 322 29.86 -7.39 -10.01
CA LEU A 322 28.65 -8.06 -10.52
C LEU A 322 28.06 -9.00 -9.46
N THR A 323 28.93 -9.77 -8.80
CA THR A 323 28.50 -10.67 -7.72
C THR A 323 27.91 -9.91 -6.54
N ALA A 324 28.51 -8.79 -6.14
CA ALA A 324 28.01 -7.95 -5.05
C ALA A 324 26.66 -7.31 -5.43
N ALA A 325 26.51 -6.81 -6.66
CA ALA A 325 25.25 -6.24 -7.14
C ALA A 325 24.13 -7.29 -7.18
N PHE A 326 24.44 -8.50 -7.69
CA PHE A 326 23.46 -9.59 -7.73
C PHE A 326 23.09 -10.09 -6.33
N ALA A 327 24.04 -10.22 -5.42
CA ALA A 327 23.78 -10.61 -4.03
C ALA A 327 22.91 -9.55 -3.32
N ALA A 328 23.21 -8.27 -3.48
CA ALA A 328 22.40 -7.19 -2.93
C ALA A 328 20.97 -7.17 -3.52
N TYR A 329 20.84 -7.42 -4.82
CA TYR A 329 19.57 -7.56 -5.51
C TYR A 329 18.69 -8.66 -4.89
N VAL A 330 19.22 -9.87 -4.73
CA VAL A 330 18.51 -11.01 -4.13
C VAL A 330 18.12 -10.72 -2.68
N VAL A 331 19.03 -10.18 -1.89
CA VAL A 331 18.81 -9.85 -0.47
C VAL A 331 17.71 -8.80 -0.31
N LEU A 332 17.73 -7.74 -1.12
CA LEU A 332 16.73 -6.67 -1.06
C LEU A 332 15.35 -7.13 -1.54
N LEU A 333 15.28 -8.09 -2.45
CA LEU A 333 14.03 -8.69 -2.91
C LEU A 333 13.47 -9.74 -1.96
N ALA A 334 14.29 -10.41 -1.16
CA ALA A 334 13.88 -11.56 -0.34
C ALA A 334 12.57 -11.35 0.44
N PRO A 335 12.31 -10.19 1.09
CA PRO A 335 11.07 -9.99 1.83
C PRO A 335 9.79 -9.99 0.97
N VAL A 336 9.92 -9.74 -0.34
CA VAL A 336 8.79 -9.54 -1.28
C VAL A 336 8.71 -10.61 -2.36
N LEU A 337 9.54 -11.66 -2.27
CA LEU A 337 9.54 -12.80 -3.22
C LEU A 337 8.52 -13.90 -2.88
N GLY A 338 7.59 -13.67 -1.94
CA GLY A 338 6.51 -14.59 -1.62
C GLY A 338 6.84 -15.66 -0.57
N PHE A 339 8.02 -15.62 0.11
CA PHE A 339 8.32 -16.54 1.22
C PHE A 339 7.32 -16.39 2.37
N ALA A 340 6.90 -15.16 2.67
CA ALA A 340 5.76 -14.84 3.52
C ALA A 340 4.70 -14.15 2.63
N GLN A 341 4.00 -14.95 1.80
CA GLN A 341 3.03 -14.39 0.86
C GLN A 341 1.91 -13.68 1.60
N SER A 342 1.75 -12.40 1.28
CA SER A 342 0.66 -11.57 1.76
C SER A 342 0.06 -10.76 0.62
N GLY A 343 -1.28 -10.68 0.61
CA GLY A 343 -2.01 -10.02 -0.45
C GLY A 343 -2.03 -10.77 -1.80
N PRO A 344 -2.84 -10.29 -2.75
CA PRO A 344 -3.17 -11.01 -3.99
C PRO A 344 -2.13 -10.86 -5.11
N GLN A 345 -1.01 -10.19 -4.87
CA GLN A 345 -0.01 -9.91 -5.91
C GLN A 345 1.07 -11.00 -6.00
N LEU A 346 1.38 -11.42 -7.23
CA LEU A 346 2.53 -12.26 -7.57
C LEU A 346 3.85 -11.47 -7.48
N VAL A 347 3.87 -10.29 -8.06
CA VAL A 347 4.94 -9.30 -8.11
C VAL A 347 4.32 -7.90 -8.12
N ALA A 348 5.13 -6.84 -7.87
CA ALA A 348 4.71 -5.45 -8.01
C ALA A 348 5.88 -4.58 -8.45
N ASP A 349 5.66 -3.62 -9.34
CA ASP A 349 6.74 -2.78 -9.89
C ASP A 349 7.51 -2.03 -8.79
N ARG A 350 6.82 -1.59 -7.73
CA ARG A 350 7.39 -0.92 -6.55
C ARG A 350 8.45 -1.75 -5.82
N TYR A 351 8.39 -3.07 -5.85
CA TYR A 351 9.38 -3.92 -5.17
C TYR A 351 10.79 -3.82 -5.77
N SER A 352 10.92 -3.28 -6.99
CA SER A 352 12.20 -3.03 -7.63
C SER A 352 12.91 -1.75 -7.14
N TYR A 353 12.30 -0.92 -6.27
CA TYR A 353 12.77 0.43 -5.93
C TYR A 353 14.24 0.49 -5.49
N LEU A 354 14.68 -0.34 -4.56
CA LEU A 354 16.08 -0.44 -4.12
C LEU A 354 16.87 -1.57 -4.80
N PRO A 355 16.29 -2.76 -5.06
CA PRO A 355 17.07 -3.91 -5.53
C PRO A 355 17.90 -3.69 -6.79
N CYS A 356 17.40 -2.91 -7.74
CA CYS A 356 18.07 -2.72 -9.03
C CYS A 356 19.19 -1.67 -9.03
N LEU A 357 19.45 -1.00 -7.91
CA LEU A 357 20.43 0.09 -7.81
C LEU A 357 21.88 -0.37 -8.12
N GLY A 358 22.26 -1.57 -7.69
CA GLY A 358 23.57 -2.14 -8.01
C GLY A 358 23.83 -2.26 -9.51
N PHE A 359 22.82 -2.65 -10.27
CA PHE A 359 22.91 -2.75 -11.74
C PHE A 359 22.97 -1.38 -12.40
N ALA A 360 22.29 -0.35 -11.86
CA ALA A 360 22.43 1.02 -12.34
C ALA A 360 23.85 1.56 -12.18
N VAL A 361 24.53 1.25 -11.06
CA VAL A 361 25.96 1.57 -10.87
C VAL A 361 26.84 0.86 -11.90
N LEU A 362 26.61 -0.44 -12.13
CA LEU A 362 27.37 -1.21 -13.13
C LEU A 362 27.16 -0.67 -14.54
N ALA A 363 25.93 -0.32 -14.91
CA ALA A 363 25.63 0.29 -16.20
C ALA A 363 26.35 1.63 -16.38
N GLY A 364 26.32 2.50 -15.33
CA GLY A 364 27.04 3.77 -15.36
C GLY A 364 28.55 3.58 -15.53
N VAL A 365 29.17 2.62 -14.81
CA VAL A 365 30.58 2.30 -14.96
C VAL A 365 30.89 1.78 -16.37
N GLY A 366 30.03 0.91 -16.92
CA GLY A 366 30.17 0.40 -18.28
C GLY A 366 30.13 1.50 -19.34
N ILE A 367 29.17 2.43 -19.25
CA ILE A 367 29.05 3.59 -20.15
C ILE A 367 30.28 4.50 -20.05
N ALA A 368 30.72 4.82 -18.82
CA ALA A 368 31.91 5.64 -18.63
C ALA A 368 33.14 4.96 -19.25
N TRP A 369 33.29 3.66 -19.09
CA TRP A 369 34.38 2.89 -19.69
C TRP A 369 34.34 2.92 -21.22
N VAL A 370 33.18 2.75 -21.82
CA VAL A 370 33.00 2.83 -23.30
C VAL A 370 33.37 4.22 -23.79
N ILE A 371 32.91 5.30 -23.14
CA ILE A 371 33.22 6.68 -23.51
C ILE A 371 34.73 6.96 -23.39
N GLU A 372 35.40 6.45 -22.35
CA GLU A 372 36.85 6.55 -22.20
C GLU A 372 37.60 5.76 -23.29
N ARG A 373 37.10 4.58 -23.65
CA ARG A 373 37.71 3.74 -24.71
C ARG A 373 37.77 4.46 -26.06
N PHE A 374 36.75 5.28 -26.35
CA PHE A 374 36.65 6.08 -27.58
C PHE A 374 37.09 7.54 -27.42
N ARG A 375 37.85 7.88 -26.36
CA ARG A 375 38.24 9.29 -26.07
C ARG A 375 38.97 10.01 -27.22
N TRP A 376 39.72 9.29 -28.02
CA TRP A 376 40.44 9.82 -29.19
C TRP A 376 39.61 9.88 -30.47
N ASN A 377 38.48 9.18 -30.53
CA ASN A 377 37.54 9.21 -31.64
C ASN A 377 36.30 10.02 -31.27
N ARG A 378 36.30 11.30 -31.67
CA ARG A 378 35.20 12.24 -31.35
C ARG A 378 33.86 11.77 -31.89
N SER A 379 33.82 11.23 -33.12
CA SER A 379 32.59 10.76 -33.76
C SER A 379 32.02 9.55 -33.04
N ALA A 380 32.83 8.54 -32.74
CA ALA A 380 32.41 7.34 -31.99
C ALA A 380 31.91 7.71 -30.58
N ARG A 381 32.61 8.61 -29.89
CA ARG A 381 32.17 9.12 -28.59
C ARG A 381 30.83 9.86 -28.69
N GLY A 382 30.64 10.68 -29.73
CA GLY A 382 29.39 11.39 -30.01
C GLY A 382 28.22 10.42 -30.21
N VAL A 383 28.43 9.34 -30.98
CA VAL A 383 27.42 8.28 -31.18
C VAL A 383 27.03 7.62 -29.87
N VAL A 384 27.98 7.26 -29.03
CA VAL A 384 27.70 6.65 -27.72
C VAL A 384 26.88 7.60 -26.82
N ILE A 385 27.25 8.89 -26.77
CA ILE A 385 26.53 9.89 -25.98
C ILE A 385 25.10 10.06 -26.50
N LEU A 386 24.91 10.17 -27.82
CA LEU A 386 23.60 10.29 -28.44
C LEU A 386 22.73 9.05 -28.20
N PHE A 387 23.31 7.86 -28.29
CA PHE A 387 22.61 6.61 -27.97
C PHE A 387 22.13 6.58 -26.53
N VAL A 388 23.03 6.91 -25.57
CA VAL A 388 22.70 6.96 -24.13
C VAL A 388 21.63 8.01 -23.85
N ALA A 389 21.74 9.20 -24.44
CA ALA A 389 20.73 10.25 -24.32
C ALA A 389 19.37 9.78 -24.90
N GLY A 390 19.38 9.13 -26.05
CA GLY A 390 18.18 8.54 -26.67
C GLY A 390 17.50 7.52 -25.77
N VAL A 391 18.26 6.58 -25.19
CA VAL A 391 17.73 5.59 -24.23
C VAL A 391 17.11 6.27 -22.99
N LEU A 392 17.80 7.25 -22.41
CA LEU A 392 17.27 7.97 -21.24
C LEU A 392 16.00 8.77 -21.60
N THR A 393 15.93 9.37 -22.79
CA THR A 393 14.73 10.07 -23.28
C THR A 393 13.54 9.12 -23.46
N VAL A 394 13.78 7.95 -24.03
CA VAL A 394 12.74 6.90 -24.19
C VAL A 394 12.25 6.43 -22.81
N LEU A 395 13.15 6.16 -21.86
CA LEU A 395 12.78 5.78 -20.49
C LEU A 395 12.01 6.88 -19.79
N GLN A 396 12.44 8.14 -19.94
CA GLN A 396 11.74 9.30 -19.34
C GLN A 396 10.33 9.47 -19.92
N HIS A 397 10.17 9.29 -21.26
CA HIS A 397 8.85 9.31 -21.88
C HIS A 397 7.97 8.16 -21.37
N ALA A 398 8.52 6.95 -21.27
CA ALA A 398 7.81 5.81 -20.72
C ALA A 398 7.40 6.04 -19.26
N THR A 399 8.27 6.65 -18.45
CA THR A 399 7.95 7.04 -17.06
C THR A 399 6.83 8.08 -17.00
N TYR A 400 6.86 9.07 -17.87
CA TYR A 400 5.79 10.07 -17.97
C TYR A 400 4.44 9.38 -18.24
N ARG A 401 4.39 8.45 -19.22
CA ARG A 401 3.21 7.66 -19.55
C ARG A 401 2.77 6.77 -18.40
N GLN A 402 3.73 6.18 -17.69
CA GLN A 402 3.43 5.32 -16.54
C GLN A 402 2.90 6.11 -15.34
N CYS A 403 3.39 7.32 -15.10
CA CYS A 403 2.83 8.20 -14.07
C CYS A 403 1.39 8.65 -14.40
N ASP A 404 1.06 8.84 -15.69
CA ASP A 404 -0.29 9.23 -16.11
C ASP A 404 -1.34 8.13 -15.84
N ILE A 405 -0.92 6.87 -15.78
CA ILE A 405 -1.78 5.75 -15.41
C ILE A 405 -2.29 5.90 -13.97
N TRP A 406 -1.48 6.44 -13.06
CA TRP A 406 -1.82 6.69 -11.65
C TRP A 406 -2.64 7.99 -11.42
N ARG A 407 -3.14 8.60 -12.49
CA ARG A 407 -3.86 9.87 -12.41
C ARG A 407 -5.25 9.74 -11.79
N SER A 408 -5.93 8.61 -12.00
CA SER A 408 -7.25 8.32 -11.46
C SER A 408 -7.49 6.81 -11.35
N SER A 409 -8.44 6.38 -10.51
CA SER A 409 -8.85 4.98 -10.42
C SER A 409 -9.25 4.39 -11.77
N LEU A 410 -9.91 5.18 -12.62
CA LEU A 410 -10.34 4.74 -13.95
C LEU A 410 -9.16 4.43 -14.88
N THR A 411 -8.15 5.33 -14.96
CA THR A 411 -6.96 5.10 -15.78
C THR A 411 -6.11 3.97 -15.24
N LEU A 412 -6.03 3.86 -13.91
CA LEU A 412 -5.29 2.82 -13.20
C LEU A 412 -5.81 1.43 -13.53
N TRP A 413 -7.11 1.21 -13.33
CA TRP A 413 -7.71 -0.11 -13.51
C TRP A 413 -7.94 -0.47 -14.99
N ALA A 414 -8.13 0.52 -15.87
CA ALA A 414 -8.07 0.27 -17.31
C ALA A 414 -6.70 -0.30 -17.74
N GLN A 415 -5.61 0.18 -17.15
CA GLN A 415 -4.28 -0.40 -17.36
C GLN A 415 -4.15 -1.76 -16.69
N GLY A 416 -4.73 -1.94 -15.49
CA GLY A 416 -4.76 -3.23 -14.79
C GLY A 416 -5.34 -4.34 -15.67
N ILE A 417 -6.50 -4.10 -16.28
CA ILE A 417 -7.13 -5.04 -17.22
C ILE A 417 -6.27 -5.27 -18.46
N ARG A 418 -5.64 -4.22 -19.00
CA ARG A 418 -4.77 -4.34 -20.20
C ARG A 418 -3.56 -5.24 -19.93
N VAL A 419 -2.97 -5.14 -18.75
CA VAL A 419 -1.79 -5.92 -18.34
C VAL A 419 -2.17 -7.32 -17.87
N SER A 420 -3.29 -7.45 -17.20
CA SER A 420 -3.79 -8.70 -16.62
C SER A 420 -5.27 -8.93 -16.96
N PRO A 421 -5.63 -9.29 -18.22
CA PRO A 421 -7.02 -9.40 -18.63
C PRO A 421 -7.81 -10.52 -17.95
N ALA A 422 -7.12 -11.45 -17.29
CA ALA A 422 -7.72 -12.52 -16.48
C ALA A 422 -7.71 -12.20 -14.98
N SER A 423 -7.49 -10.95 -14.57
CA SER A 423 -7.54 -10.53 -13.18
C SER A 423 -8.96 -10.17 -12.76
N SER A 424 -9.59 -10.98 -11.90
CA SER A 424 -10.89 -10.68 -11.29
C SER A 424 -10.84 -9.34 -10.56
N ILE A 425 -9.81 -9.13 -9.76
CA ILE A 425 -9.59 -7.91 -8.97
C ILE A 425 -9.51 -6.66 -9.87
N ALA A 426 -8.81 -6.73 -11.00
CA ALA A 426 -8.72 -5.61 -11.91
C ALA A 426 -10.07 -5.26 -12.54
N HIS A 427 -10.90 -6.26 -12.87
CA HIS A 427 -12.25 -6.06 -13.38
C HIS A 427 -13.18 -5.46 -12.32
N VAL A 428 -13.15 -5.95 -11.08
CA VAL A 428 -13.97 -5.46 -9.98
C VAL A 428 -13.62 -4.00 -9.67
N ASN A 429 -12.35 -3.68 -9.47
CA ASN A 429 -11.94 -2.30 -9.17
C ASN A 429 -12.18 -1.33 -10.35
N PHE A 430 -12.13 -1.81 -11.60
CA PHE A 430 -12.52 -0.98 -12.73
C PHE A 430 -14.02 -0.72 -12.76
N ALA A 431 -14.83 -1.72 -12.38
CA ALA A 431 -16.27 -1.55 -12.20
C ALA A 431 -16.60 -0.56 -11.08
N ASP A 432 -15.88 -0.62 -9.94
CA ASP A 432 -16.01 0.38 -8.87
C ASP A 432 -15.73 1.80 -9.38
N ALA A 433 -14.65 1.98 -10.15
CA ALA A 433 -14.31 3.27 -10.74
C ALA A 433 -15.38 3.77 -11.76
N LEU A 434 -15.95 2.87 -12.56
CA LEU A 434 -17.03 3.18 -13.49
C LEU A 434 -18.32 3.55 -12.73
N SER A 435 -18.68 2.78 -11.68
CA SER A 435 -19.83 3.07 -10.83
C SER A 435 -19.70 4.43 -10.15
N GLY A 436 -18.48 4.81 -9.73
CA GLY A 436 -18.19 6.10 -9.12
C GLY A 436 -18.44 7.30 -10.05
N ILE A 437 -18.27 7.13 -11.37
CA ILE A 437 -18.56 8.16 -12.37
C ILE A 437 -19.98 8.05 -12.97
N GLY A 438 -20.78 7.06 -12.52
CA GLY A 438 -22.16 6.87 -12.98
C GLY A 438 -22.32 6.03 -14.25
N ASP A 439 -21.25 5.43 -14.79
CA ASP A 439 -21.31 4.52 -15.94
C ASP A 439 -21.71 3.11 -15.49
N LEU A 440 -22.98 2.98 -15.06
CA LEU A 440 -23.49 1.80 -14.38
C LEU A 440 -23.54 0.57 -15.31
N ASP A 441 -23.91 0.75 -16.58
CA ASP A 441 -23.99 -0.36 -17.55
C ASP A 441 -22.64 -1.01 -17.81
N ARG A 442 -21.57 -0.20 -17.92
CA ARG A 442 -20.23 -0.75 -18.03
C ARG A 442 -19.76 -1.37 -16.73
N ALA A 443 -20.12 -0.78 -15.58
CA ALA A 443 -19.79 -1.34 -14.28
C ALA A 443 -20.36 -2.77 -14.13
N VAL A 444 -21.63 -2.98 -14.46
CA VAL A 444 -22.27 -4.32 -14.42
C VAL A 444 -21.49 -5.34 -15.25
N ARG A 445 -21.13 -5.00 -16.50
CA ARG A 445 -20.38 -5.91 -17.37
C ARG A 445 -19.02 -6.31 -16.76
N HIS A 446 -18.33 -5.36 -16.12
CA HIS A 446 -17.04 -5.63 -15.52
C HIS A 446 -17.15 -6.41 -14.20
N TYR A 447 -18.16 -6.16 -13.36
CA TYR A 447 -18.45 -7.01 -12.20
C TYR A 447 -18.78 -8.44 -12.61
N GLN A 448 -19.65 -8.61 -13.62
CA GLN A 448 -19.98 -9.93 -14.17
C GLN A 448 -18.71 -10.66 -14.65
N ARG A 449 -17.84 -9.93 -15.37
CA ARG A 449 -16.57 -10.50 -15.83
C ARG A 449 -15.64 -10.88 -14.66
N GLY A 450 -15.58 -10.05 -13.61
CA GLY A 450 -14.86 -10.38 -12.37
C GLY A 450 -15.38 -11.65 -11.71
N LEU A 451 -16.70 -11.80 -11.63
CA LEU A 451 -17.37 -12.98 -11.06
C LEU A 451 -17.27 -14.25 -11.93
N GLU A 452 -17.14 -14.12 -13.26
CA GLU A 452 -16.81 -15.26 -14.13
C GLU A 452 -15.39 -15.78 -13.85
N LEU A 453 -14.46 -14.91 -13.53
CA LEU A 453 -13.07 -15.25 -13.22
C LEU A 453 -12.91 -15.78 -11.78
N GLU A 454 -13.62 -15.20 -10.83
CA GLU A 454 -13.62 -15.56 -9.40
C GLU A 454 -15.07 -15.54 -8.88
N SER A 455 -15.72 -16.68 -8.95
CA SER A 455 -17.16 -16.80 -8.68
C SER A 455 -17.53 -16.69 -7.20
N ARG A 456 -16.57 -16.76 -6.29
CA ARG A 456 -16.78 -16.76 -4.83
C ARG A 456 -16.28 -15.48 -4.17
N ASP A 457 -16.42 -14.35 -4.84
CA ASP A 457 -16.03 -13.03 -4.32
C ASP A 457 -17.26 -12.33 -3.72
N PRO A 458 -17.38 -12.24 -2.37
CA PRO A 458 -18.49 -11.56 -1.71
C PRO A 458 -18.42 -10.03 -1.86
N ILE A 459 -17.27 -9.44 -2.16
CA ILE A 459 -17.11 -8.01 -2.42
C ILE A 459 -17.72 -7.68 -3.78
N ALA A 460 -17.30 -8.40 -4.80
CA ALA A 460 -17.81 -8.22 -6.16
C ALA A 460 -19.32 -8.44 -6.25
N THR A 461 -19.85 -9.47 -5.54
CA THR A 461 -21.30 -9.73 -5.54
C THR A 461 -22.08 -8.61 -4.85
N SER A 462 -21.60 -8.06 -3.72
CA SER A 462 -22.27 -6.95 -3.04
C SER A 462 -22.24 -5.65 -3.86
N HIS A 463 -21.10 -5.31 -4.47
CA HIS A 463 -20.99 -4.11 -5.30
C HIS A 463 -21.81 -4.22 -6.60
N LEU A 464 -21.92 -5.42 -7.18
CA LEU A 464 -22.85 -5.65 -8.29
C LEU A 464 -24.31 -5.43 -7.87
N ALA A 465 -24.69 -5.91 -6.68
CA ALA A 465 -26.03 -5.67 -6.13
C ALA A 465 -26.32 -4.17 -5.95
N ASP A 466 -25.36 -3.40 -5.40
CA ASP A 466 -25.48 -1.94 -5.26
C ASP A 466 -25.74 -1.25 -6.62
N VAL A 467 -25.03 -1.67 -7.66
CA VAL A 467 -25.18 -1.09 -9.02
C VAL A 467 -26.50 -1.50 -9.65
N LEU A 468 -26.94 -2.76 -9.53
CA LEU A 468 -28.23 -3.22 -10.01
C LEU A 468 -29.38 -2.49 -9.31
N SER A 469 -29.28 -2.27 -7.99
CA SER A 469 -30.25 -1.48 -7.24
C SER A 469 -30.34 -0.03 -7.78
N ARG A 470 -29.22 0.61 -8.05
CA ARG A 470 -29.18 1.96 -8.66
C ARG A 470 -29.75 2.02 -10.08
N LEU A 471 -29.68 0.92 -10.82
CA LEU A 471 -30.31 0.78 -12.15
C LEU A 471 -31.82 0.46 -12.07
N GLY A 472 -32.36 0.21 -10.86
CA GLY A 472 -33.77 -0.16 -10.65
C GLY A 472 -34.04 -1.65 -10.85
N ASP A 473 -33.06 -2.48 -11.08
CA ASP A 473 -33.18 -3.95 -11.11
C ASP A 473 -33.22 -4.53 -9.69
N ALA A 474 -34.38 -4.34 -9.03
CA ALA A 474 -34.55 -4.80 -7.65
C ALA A 474 -34.44 -6.32 -7.51
N ALA A 475 -34.90 -7.09 -8.51
CA ALA A 475 -34.80 -8.55 -8.47
C ALA A 475 -33.37 -9.05 -8.62
N GLY A 476 -32.61 -8.51 -9.57
CA GLY A 476 -31.19 -8.81 -9.75
C GLY A 476 -30.37 -8.41 -8.53
N ALA A 477 -30.62 -7.23 -7.96
CA ALA A 477 -29.94 -6.76 -6.75
C ALA A 477 -30.20 -7.66 -5.54
N THR A 478 -31.45 -8.09 -5.31
CA THR A 478 -31.83 -9.03 -4.25
C THR A 478 -31.08 -10.35 -4.39
N ALA A 479 -31.07 -10.94 -5.59
CA ALA A 479 -30.39 -12.20 -5.84
C ALA A 479 -28.86 -12.09 -5.56
N MET A 480 -28.24 -10.95 -5.90
CA MET A 480 -26.81 -10.74 -5.66
C MET A 480 -26.50 -10.49 -4.17
N TYR A 481 -27.35 -9.78 -3.43
CA TYR A 481 -27.15 -9.64 -1.97
C TYR A 481 -27.38 -10.98 -1.24
N GLU A 482 -28.40 -11.76 -1.60
CA GLU A 482 -28.61 -13.11 -1.04
C GLU A 482 -27.37 -13.99 -1.28
N ARG A 483 -26.82 -13.95 -2.50
CA ARG A 483 -25.58 -14.66 -2.83
C ARG A 483 -24.40 -14.14 -2.00
N THR A 484 -24.31 -12.84 -1.77
CA THR A 484 -23.27 -12.26 -0.89
C THR A 484 -23.35 -12.84 0.51
N LEU A 485 -24.55 -12.93 1.09
CA LEU A 485 -24.76 -13.47 2.43
C LEU A 485 -24.51 -15.00 2.50
N GLN A 486 -24.72 -15.73 1.41
CA GLN A 486 -24.33 -17.15 1.30
C GLN A 486 -22.81 -17.32 1.29
N LEU A 487 -22.07 -16.41 0.67
CA LEU A 487 -20.60 -16.44 0.61
C LEU A 487 -19.97 -15.93 1.91
N ASP A 488 -20.50 -14.84 2.46
CA ASP A 488 -20.03 -14.20 3.69
C ASP A 488 -21.21 -13.62 4.50
N GLY A 489 -21.79 -14.44 5.35
CA GLY A 489 -22.90 -14.04 6.22
C GLY A 489 -22.54 -13.04 7.33
N LYS A 490 -21.26 -12.63 7.43
CA LYS A 490 -20.82 -11.64 8.43
C LYS A 490 -20.87 -10.20 7.92
N ARG A 491 -21.13 -9.95 6.63
CA ARG A 491 -21.17 -8.61 6.05
C ARG A 491 -22.40 -7.83 6.53
N ALA A 492 -22.23 -7.08 7.63
CA ALA A 492 -23.31 -6.35 8.29
C ALA A 492 -24.05 -5.40 7.35
N ALA A 493 -23.31 -4.60 6.57
CA ALA A 493 -23.88 -3.60 5.67
C ALA A 493 -24.82 -4.14 4.59
N VAL A 494 -24.79 -5.45 4.27
CA VAL A 494 -25.67 -6.05 3.27
C VAL A 494 -27.09 -6.27 3.80
N TYR A 495 -27.26 -6.49 5.11
CA TYR A 495 -28.57 -6.79 5.69
C TYR A 495 -29.58 -5.66 5.56
N PRO A 496 -29.27 -4.40 5.92
CA PRO A 496 -30.18 -3.28 5.69
C PRO A 496 -30.47 -3.04 4.22
N GLN A 497 -29.47 -3.20 3.32
CA GLN A 497 -29.66 -3.01 1.88
C GLN A 497 -30.62 -4.05 1.29
N LEU A 498 -30.42 -5.31 1.64
CA LEU A 498 -31.33 -6.38 1.22
C LEU A 498 -32.73 -6.20 1.81
N ALA A 499 -32.82 -5.83 3.09
CA ALA A 499 -34.12 -5.56 3.72
C ALA A 499 -34.86 -4.41 3.01
N HIS A 500 -34.17 -3.34 2.63
CA HIS A 500 -34.78 -2.25 1.85
C HIS A 500 -35.34 -2.74 0.52
N LEU A 501 -34.58 -3.55 -0.22
CA LEU A 501 -35.08 -4.10 -1.50
C LEU A 501 -36.27 -5.03 -1.32
N LEU A 502 -36.30 -5.83 -0.25
CA LEU A 502 -37.44 -6.67 0.07
C LEU A 502 -38.70 -5.83 0.36
N ILE A 503 -38.54 -4.72 1.06
CA ILE A 503 -39.65 -3.76 1.32
C ILE A 503 -40.18 -3.17 0.00
N VAL A 504 -39.29 -2.72 -0.89
CA VAL A 504 -39.65 -2.20 -2.21
C VAL A 504 -40.40 -3.24 -3.07
N GLN A 505 -40.19 -4.53 -2.79
CA GLN A 505 -40.84 -5.67 -3.45
C GLN A 505 -42.09 -6.17 -2.70
N ASP A 506 -42.65 -5.39 -1.77
CA ASP A 506 -43.80 -5.76 -0.91
C ASP A 506 -43.56 -7.03 -0.05
N ARG A 507 -42.30 -7.32 0.29
CA ARG A 507 -41.85 -8.45 1.09
C ARG A 507 -41.35 -8.02 2.47
N ALA A 508 -42.06 -7.12 3.13
CA ALA A 508 -41.62 -6.54 4.41
C ALA A 508 -41.53 -7.59 5.54
N ALA A 509 -42.36 -8.62 5.54
CA ALA A 509 -42.26 -9.72 6.49
C ALA A 509 -40.92 -10.48 6.37
N ASP A 510 -40.43 -10.70 5.13
CA ASP A 510 -39.13 -11.33 4.87
C ASP A 510 -37.98 -10.42 5.33
N ALA A 511 -38.11 -9.11 5.13
CA ALA A 511 -37.13 -8.11 5.61
C ALA A 511 -36.99 -8.16 7.14
N ILE A 512 -38.09 -8.16 7.86
CA ILE A 512 -38.12 -8.23 9.33
C ILE A 512 -37.49 -9.57 9.80
N ALA A 513 -37.85 -10.69 9.16
CA ALA A 513 -37.29 -12.01 9.48
C ALA A 513 -35.79 -12.06 9.23
N LEU A 514 -35.29 -11.49 8.13
CA LEU A 514 -33.87 -11.38 7.79
C LEU A 514 -33.10 -10.62 8.88
N LEU A 515 -33.57 -9.43 9.28
CA LEU A 515 -32.91 -8.59 10.27
C LEU A 515 -32.93 -9.23 11.67
N ARG A 516 -34.06 -9.82 12.08
CA ARG A 516 -34.13 -10.60 13.34
C ARG A 516 -33.16 -11.79 13.32
N GLY A 517 -33.09 -12.51 12.21
CA GLY A 517 -32.14 -13.62 12.03
C GLY A 517 -30.69 -13.19 12.11
N ARG A 518 -30.35 -11.99 11.69
CA ARG A 518 -29.02 -11.39 11.86
C ARG A 518 -28.75 -11.10 13.33
N LEU A 519 -29.67 -10.44 14.04
CA LEU A 519 -29.50 -10.06 15.44
C LEU A 519 -29.43 -11.25 16.41
N LEU A 520 -30.05 -12.39 16.03
CA LEU A 520 -29.86 -13.64 16.79
C LEU A 520 -28.42 -14.16 16.71
N ARG A 521 -27.69 -13.90 15.63
CA ARG A 521 -26.32 -14.34 15.42
C ARG A 521 -25.30 -13.32 15.89
N GLU A 522 -25.61 -12.06 15.75
CA GLU A 522 -24.74 -10.92 16.08
C GLU A 522 -25.53 -9.86 16.86
N PRO A 523 -25.74 -10.08 18.16
CA PRO A 523 -26.58 -9.21 19.00
C PRO A 523 -26.03 -7.80 19.22
N SER A 524 -24.81 -7.49 18.74
CA SER A 524 -24.17 -6.18 18.84
C SER A 524 -24.17 -5.36 17.56
N ASP A 525 -24.89 -5.82 16.52
CA ASP A 525 -24.96 -5.15 15.21
C ASP A 525 -25.90 -3.94 15.27
N LEU A 526 -25.35 -2.78 15.62
CA LEU A 526 -26.10 -1.53 15.82
C LEU A 526 -26.82 -1.04 14.56
N GLU A 527 -26.22 -1.24 13.38
CA GLU A 527 -26.83 -0.83 12.11
C GLU A 527 -28.09 -1.64 11.82
N THR A 528 -28.01 -2.96 11.98
CA THR A 528 -29.18 -3.85 11.85
C THR A 528 -30.24 -3.56 12.91
N MET A 529 -29.86 -3.28 14.18
CA MET A 529 -30.79 -2.89 15.23
C MET A 529 -31.55 -1.60 14.87
N SER A 530 -30.81 -0.58 14.43
CA SER A 530 -31.40 0.72 14.06
C SER A 530 -32.41 0.57 12.93
N TYR A 531 -32.04 -0.17 11.89
CA TYR A 531 -32.93 -0.38 10.74
C TYR A 531 -34.17 -1.22 11.10
N LEU A 532 -34.01 -2.27 11.89
CA LEU A 532 -35.14 -3.07 12.37
C LEU A 532 -36.08 -2.26 13.28
N ALA A 533 -35.52 -1.43 14.17
CA ALA A 533 -36.27 -0.58 15.06
C ALA A 533 -37.11 0.44 14.26
N GLU A 534 -36.54 1.10 13.27
CA GLU A 534 -37.23 2.02 12.41
C GLU A 534 -38.37 1.33 11.65
N LEU A 535 -38.11 0.17 11.04
CA LEU A 535 -39.07 -0.59 10.29
C LEU A 535 -40.28 -1.02 11.16
N LEU A 536 -40.00 -1.58 12.36
CA LEU A 536 -41.04 -1.98 13.30
C LEU A 536 -41.84 -0.84 13.89
N ALA A 537 -41.31 0.39 13.91
CA ALA A 537 -41.98 1.59 14.42
C ALA A 537 -42.78 2.32 13.36
N THR A 538 -42.41 2.24 12.08
CA THR A 538 -42.93 3.18 11.07
C THR A 538 -43.63 2.52 9.87
N TYR A 539 -43.57 1.18 9.74
CA TYR A 539 -44.13 0.52 8.58
C TYR A 539 -45.65 0.76 8.46
N PRO A 540 -46.23 1.01 7.25
CA PRO A 540 -47.64 1.34 7.09
C PRO A 540 -48.57 0.24 7.60
N ASP A 541 -48.24 -1.04 7.35
CA ASP A 541 -49.08 -2.15 7.81
C ASP A 541 -48.91 -2.39 9.32
N GLY A 542 -49.99 -2.21 10.06
CA GLY A 542 -50.05 -2.39 11.51
C GLY A 542 -49.74 -3.80 12.02
N GLU A 543 -49.96 -4.83 11.18
CA GLU A 543 -49.66 -6.22 11.56
C GLU A 543 -48.18 -6.47 11.64
N LEU A 544 -47.36 -5.73 10.92
CA LEU A 544 -45.90 -5.83 10.91
C LEU A 544 -45.22 -4.90 11.94
N ARG A 545 -45.98 -3.92 12.49
CA ARG A 545 -45.45 -3.02 13.52
C ARG A 545 -45.33 -3.69 14.89
N ASN A 546 -44.32 -3.31 15.64
CA ASN A 546 -44.13 -3.72 17.03
C ASN A 546 -43.34 -2.67 17.80
N GLY A 547 -44.04 -1.65 18.30
CA GLY A 547 -43.44 -0.53 19.02
C GLY A 547 -42.62 -0.96 20.26
N ALA A 548 -43.08 -1.99 20.97
CA ALA A 548 -42.35 -2.47 22.15
C ALA A 548 -41.00 -3.12 21.79
N GLU A 549 -40.93 -3.89 20.71
CA GLU A 549 -39.70 -4.46 20.19
C GLU A 549 -38.80 -3.38 19.60
N ALA A 550 -39.40 -2.45 18.81
CA ALA A 550 -38.68 -1.31 18.23
C ALA A 550 -38.00 -0.45 19.30
N ALA A 551 -38.74 -0.09 20.36
CA ALA A 551 -38.19 0.72 21.46
C ALA A 551 -37.03 0.03 22.17
N ARG A 552 -37.05 -1.29 22.34
CA ARG A 552 -35.92 -2.05 22.92
C ARG A 552 -34.66 -1.93 22.06
N TRP A 553 -34.77 -2.17 20.75
CA TRP A 553 -33.61 -2.08 19.85
C TRP A 553 -33.10 -0.66 19.72
N ALA A 554 -33.98 0.32 19.57
CA ALA A 554 -33.60 1.74 19.48
C ALA A 554 -32.94 2.28 20.78
N ALA A 555 -33.38 1.80 21.94
CA ALA A 555 -32.76 2.14 23.23
C ALA A 555 -31.29 1.67 23.27
N LEU A 556 -31.02 0.41 22.86
CA LEU A 556 -29.65 -0.14 22.84
C LEU A 556 -28.76 0.66 21.88
N VAL A 557 -29.27 1.04 20.71
CA VAL A 557 -28.52 1.88 19.75
C VAL A 557 -28.22 3.26 20.35
N SER A 558 -29.21 3.92 20.98
CA SER A 558 -29.04 5.21 21.62
C SER A 558 -28.03 5.16 22.78
N GLU A 559 -28.08 4.10 23.60
CA GLU A 559 -27.13 3.88 24.70
C GLU A 559 -25.70 3.67 24.18
N ALA A 560 -25.52 2.86 23.14
CA ALA A 560 -24.22 2.63 22.50
C ALA A 560 -23.56 3.92 21.96
N HIS A 561 -24.38 4.89 21.53
CA HIS A 561 -23.92 6.23 21.10
C HIS A 561 -23.90 7.26 22.25
N GLY A 562 -24.09 6.83 23.50
CA GLY A 562 -24.07 7.71 24.68
C GLY A 562 -25.18 8.78 24.67
N GLY A 563 -26.29 8.56 23.96
CA GLY A 563 -27.40 9.50 23.86
C GLY A 563 -27.05 10.82 23.16
N THR A 564 -26.06 10.84 22.29
CA THR A 564 -25.57 12.04 21.60
C THR A 564 -25.69 11.97 20.07
N ASP A 565 -26.29 10.91 19.53
CA ASP A 565 -26.55 10.73 18.10
C ASP A 565 -28.01 11.08 17.75
N GLY A 566 -28.18 12.18 17.00
CA GLY A 566 -29.51 12.69 16.65
C GLY A 566 -30.40 11.69 15.89
N PRO A 567 -29.93 11.01 14.85
CA PRO A 567 -30.64 9.94 14.15
C PRO A 567 -31.08 8.79 15.07
N ALA A 568 -30.20 8.28 15.90
CA ALA A 568 -30.52 7.19 16.85
C ALA A 568 -31.61 7.62 17.85
N LEU A 569 -31.53 8.84 18.37
CA LEU A 569 -32.54 9.40 19.25
C LEU A 569 -33.89 9.61 18.53
N LEU A 570 -33.89 10.02 17.24
CA LEU A 570 -35.12 10.14 16.44
C LEU A 570 -35.80 8.78 16.29
N THR A 571 -35.06 7.73 15.93
CA THR A 571 -35.58 6.37 15.85
C THR A 571 -36.12 5.89 17.20
N TYR A 572 -35.44 6.20 18.29
CA TYR A 572 -35.88 5.81 19.63
C TYR A 572 -37.17 6.55 20.04
N ALA A 573 -37.27 7.86 19.81
CA ALA A 573 -38.50 8.62 20.07
C ALA A 573 -39.69 8.11 19.24
N THR A 574 -39.44 7.77 17.96
CA THR A 574 -40.50 7.24 17.08
C THR A 574 -40.99 5.86 17.55
N ALA A 575 -40.07 5.01 17.97
CA ALA A 575 -40.38 3.68 18.50
C ALA A 575 -41.15 3.74 19.84
N LEU A 576 -40.84 4.71 20.70
CA LEU A 576 -41.59 4.97 21.93
C LEU A 576 -43.02 5.45 21.64
N ALA A 577 -43.20 6.33 20.65
CA ALA A 577 -44.52 6.78 20.25
C ALA A 577 -45.37 5.62 19.73
N GLU A 578 -44.84 4.74 18.88
CA GLU A 578 -45.51 3.52 18.40
C GLU A 578 -45.83 2.54 19.54
N ALA A 579 -45.02 2.53 20.60
CA ALA A 579 -45.30 1.77 21.83
C ALA A 579 -46.35 2.43 22.75
N GLY A 580 -46.92 3.56 22.38
CA GLY A 580 -47.87 4.34 23.19
C GLY A 580 -47.22 5.13 24.36
N ARG A 581 -45.87 5.21 24.43
CA ARG A 581 -45.11 5.87 25.50
C ARG A 581 -44.80 7.32 25.11
N PHE A 582 -45.87 8.14 24.91
CA PHE A 582 -45.74 9.47 24.32
C PHE A 582 -44.95 10.46 25.17
N ASP A 583 -45.07 10.44 26.51
CA ASP A 583 -44.30 11.35 27.38
C ASP A 583 -42.82 11.12 27.26
N GLU A 584 -42.38 9.85 27.21
CA GLU A 584 -41.00 9.50 27.02
C GLU A 584 -40.54 9.81 25.60
N SER A 585 -41.35 9.55 24.59
CA SER A 585 -41.10 9.90 23.19
C SER A 585 -40.83 11.40 23.02
N ILE A 586 -41.65 12.25 23.64
CA ILE A 586 -41.49 13.72 23.62
C ILE A 586 -40.16 14.10 24.26
N SER A 587 -39.83 13.55 25.44
CA SER A 587 -38.59 13.83 26.15
C SER A 587 -37.35 13.48 25.31
N VAL A 588 -37.35 12.30 24.68
CA VAL A 588 -36.26 11.84 23.81
C VAL A 588 -36.15 12.66 22.53
N ALA A 589 -37.31 13.03 21.91
CA ALA A 589 -37.31 13.88 20.71
C ALA A 589 -36.77 15.29 21.01
N GLU A 590 -37.07 15.86 22.18
CA GLU A 590 -36.53 17.15 22.60
C GLU A 590 -35.01 17.06 22.90
N GLN A 591 -34.53 15.92 23.42
CA GLN A 591 -33.09 15.64 23.53
C GLN A 591 -32.43 15.56 22.17
N ALA A 592 -33.05 14.83 21.22
CA ALA A 592 -32.56 14.71 19.84
C ALA A 592 -32.45 16.08 19.17
N LEU A 593 -33.45 16.95 19.37
CA LEU A 593 -33.47 18.29 18.82
C LEU A 593 -32.33 19.16 19.36
N ARG A 594 -32.09 19.13 20.68
CA ARG A 594 -30.95 19.85 21.29
C ARG A 594 -29.59 19.40 20.72
N VAL A 595 -29.39 18.10 20.54
CA VAL A 595 -28.16 17.54 19.96
C VAL A 595 -28.00 17.96 18.50
N THR A 596 -29.11 17.93 17.73
CA THR A 596 -29.13 18.22 16.29
C THR A 596 -28.92 19.70 16.01
N ASP A 597 -29.55 20.60 16.78
CA ASP A 597 -29.38 22.05 16.67
C ASP A 597 -27.90 22.44 17.01
N GLY A 598 -27.31 21.82 18.01
CA GLY A 598 -25.89 21.99 18.35
C GLY A 598 -24.92 21.53 17.25
N ALA A 599 -25.34 20.58 16.43
CA ALA A 599 -24.56 20.06 15.30
C ALA A 599 -24.82 20.80 13.96
N GLY A 600 -25.80 21.72 13.91
CA GLY A 600 -26.14 22.49 12.71
C GLY A 600 -26.83 21.67 11.59
N ASN A 601 -27.47 20.55 11.92
CA ASN A 601 -28.19 19.71 10.94
C ASN A 601 -29.67 20.13 10.83
N GLU A 602 -29.94 21.21 10.10
CA GLU A 602 -31.28 21.80 9.95
C GLU A 602 -32.31 20.79 9.42
N ARG A 603 -31.95 19.94 8.46
CA ARG A 603 -32.88 18.96 7.87
C ARG A 603 -33.40 17.96 8.90
N LEU A 604 -32.50 17.44 9.75
CA LEU A 604 -32.90 16.51 10.82
C LEU A 604 -33.67 17.23 11.91
N ALA A 605 -33.34 18.48 12.22
CA ALA A 605 -34.05 19.30 13.18
C ALA A 605 -35.52 19.56 12.73
N ASP A 606 -35.75 19.81 11.45
CA ASP A 606 -37.08 20.01 10.90
C ASP A 606 -37.92 18.72 10.93
N GLU A 607 -37.31 17.57 10.64
CA GLU A 607 -37.96 16.27 10.77
C GLU A 607 -38.35 15.97 12.23
N LEU A 608 -37.45 16.24 13.16
CA LEU A 608 -37.73 16.12 14.60
C LEU A 608 -38.88 17.02 15.05
N ARG A 609 -38.93 18.27 14.60
CA ARG A 609 -40.02 19.20 14.94
C ARG A 609 -41.37 18.70 14.40
N ARG A 610 -41.42 18.17 13.17
CA ARG A 610 -42.64 17.58 12.59
C ARG A 610 -43.11 16.39 13.40
N ARG A 611 -42.26 15.42 13.70
CA ARG A 611 -42.61 14.23 14.49
C ARG A 611 -42.97 14.60 15.95
N LEU A 612 -42.28 15.56 16.54
CA LEU A 612 -42.60 16.05 17.89
C LEU A 612 -44.04 16.64 17.98
N THR A 613 -44.53 17.27 16.91
CA THR A 613 -45.91 17.76 16.87
C THR A 613 -46.91 16.59 16.91
N LEU A 614 -46.65 15.50 16.18
CA LEU A 614 -47.46 14.28 16.22
C LEU A 614 -47.44 13.64 17.62
N PHE A 615 -46.25 13.51 18.22
CA PHE A 615 -46.07 12.88 19.53
C PHE A 615 -46.82 13.67 20.62
N ARG A 616 -46.84 15.02 20.57
CA ARG A 616 -47.59 15.88 21.48
C ARG A 616 -49.09 15.75 21.31
N SER A 617 -49.57 15.35 20.12
CA SER A 617 -50.97 15.00 19.87
C SER A 617 -51.30 13.52 20.10
N HIS A 618 -50.36 12.77 20.70
CA HIS A 618 -50.51 11.34 20.96
C HIS A 618 -50.72 10.50 19.68
N GLN A 619 -50.03 10.90 18.62
CA GLN A 619 -50.05 10.19 17.35
C GLN A 619 -48.63 9.64 17.06
N ALA A 620 -48.56 8.37 16.69
CA ALA A 620 -47.33 7.78 16.17
C ALA A 620 -47.12 8.21 14.70
N TYR A 621 -45.87 8.21 14.26
CA TYR A 621 -45.52 8.52 12.88
C TYR A 621 -45.37 7.22 12.08
N HIS A 622 -45.99 7.14 10.91
CA HIS A 622 -45.84 6.03 9.97
C HIS A 622 -45.38 6.52 8.60
N PHE A 623 -44.74 5.66 7.82
CA PHE A 623 -44.38 5.99 6.44
C PHE A 623 -45.64 6.22 5.60
N GLY A 624 -45.78 7.40 4.97
CA GLY A 624 -46.90 7.78 4.14
C GLY A 624 -47.89 8.74 4.80
N ASP A 625 -47.69 9.08 6.08
CA ASP A 625 -48.50 10.09 6.79
C ASP A 625 -48.10 11.52 6.42
#